data_5f2e561f42b7da06b37b2e2cd0d08347
#
_entry.id   5f2e561f42b7da06b37b2e2cd0d08347
#
_cell.length_a   1.000
_cell.length_b   1.000
_cell.length_c   1.000
_cell.angle_alpha   90.00
_cell.angle_beta   90.00
_cell.angle_gamma   90.00
#
_symmetry.space_group_name_H-M   'P 1'
#
loop_
_entity.id
_entity.type
_entity.pdbx_description
1 polymer ?
#
loop_
_entity_poly.entity_id
_entity_poly.type
_entity_poly.pdbx_seq_one_letter_code
_entity_poly.pdbx_strand_id
1 'polypeptide(L)'
;MLNDEIRQILLEELTALRKRIIENMGKAEQIVTGKTRDSLVVKATEQASGAYGVLTGRQAFAALETGSRPWSRPPKRVPKFFADLIGEWIEAKGLDLNQWAVAHTIIHKGSKLYRTGGRADIYTPEIAQTMENLGNRILERYSVLITDRLNFNTTIKV
;
A
#
# COMPACT_ATOMS: atom_id res chain seq x y z
N MET A 1 -23.83 -3.69 -14.96
CA MET A 1 -23.67 -2.26 -15.32
C MET A 1 -23.17 -1.44 -14.12
N LEU A 2 -23.98 -1.15 -13.10
CA LEU A 2 -23.51 -0.32 -11.97
C LEU A 2 -22.30 -0.90 -11.24
N ASN A 3 -22.30 -2.19 -10.93
CA ASN A 3 -21.17 -2.83 -10.26
C ASN A 3 -19.90 -2.81 -11.11
N ASP A 4 -20.01 -2.92 -12.43
CA ASP A 4 -18.86 -2.80 -13.33
C ASP A 4 -18.30 -1.37 -13.34
N GLU A 5 -19.16 -0.36 -13.33
CA GLU A 5 -18.73 1.04 -13.22
C GLU A 5 -18.02 1.32 -11.88
N ILE A 6 -18.58 0.83 -10.78
CA ILE A 6 -17.94 0.93 -9.46
C ILE A 6 -16.61 0.17 -9.45
N ARG A 7 -16.55 -1.03 -10.04
CA ARG A 7 -15.30 -1.76 -10.21
C ARG A 7 -14.26 -0.95 -10.97
N GLN A 8 -14.67 -0.27 -12.03
CA GLN A 8 -13.78 0.57 -12.83
C GLN A 8 -13.26 1.77 -12.02
N ILE A 9 -14.11 2.45 -11.27
CA ILE A 9 -13.71 3.54 -10.36
C ILE A 9 -12.68 3.04 -9.34
N LEU A 10 -12.94 1.88 -8.73
CA LEU A 10 -12.00 1.26 -7.78
C LEU A 10 -10.64 0.96 -8.42
N LEU A 11 -10.64 0.40 -9.63
CA LEU A 11 -9.41 0.07 -10.35
C LEU A 11 -8.58 1.32 -10.67
N GLU A 12 -9.22 2.39 -11.11
CA GLU A 12 -8.58 3.67 -11.43
C GLU A 12 -7.96 4.31 -10.19
N GLU A 13 -8.73 4.46 -9.11
CA GLU A 13 -8.26 5.09 -7.89
C GLU A 13 -7.16 4.29 -7.19
N LEU A 14 -7.27 2.96 -7.15
CA LEU A 14 -6.23 2.11 -6.58
C LEU A 14 -4.96 2.07 -7.45
N THR A 15 -5.10 2.19 -8.78
CA THR A 15 -3.95 2.33 -9.68
C THR A 15 -3.24 3.67 -9.47
N ALA A 16 -3.99 4.75 -9.31
CA ALA A 16 -3.46 6.06 -8.98
C ALA A 16 -2.78 6.05 -7.59
N LEU A 17 -3.41 5.42 -6.60
CA LEU A 17 -2.83 5.21 -5.26
C LEU A 17 -1.48 4.48 -5.35
N ARG A 18 -1.42 3.36 -6.07
CA ARG A 18 -0.17 2.61 -6.28
C ARG A 18 0.92 3.49 -6.87
N LYS A 19 0.59 4.30 -7.88
CA LYS A 19 1.55 5.22 -8.52
C LYS A 19 2.10 6.24 -7.53
N ARG A 20 1.22 6.92 -6.77
CA ARG A 20 1.64 7.91 -5.75
C ARG A 20 2.52 7.30 -4.67
N ILE A 21 2.16 6.11 -4.18
CA ILE A 21 2.98 5.38 -3.19
C ILE A 21 4.38 5.09 -3.76
N ILE A 22 4.48 4.62 -4.99
CA ILE A 22 5.79 4.35 -5.63
C ILE A 22 6.60 5.63 -5.78
N GLU A 23 5.98 6.74 -6.15
CA GLU A 23 6.65 8.06 -6.22
C GLU A 23 7.17 8.50 -4.84
N ASN A 24 6.36 8.34 -3.79
CA ASN A 24 6.76 8.67 -2.42
C ASN A 24 7.89 7.76 -1.91
N MET A 25 7.84 6.45 -2.24
CA MET A 25 8.96 5.54 -1.96
C MET A 25 10.25 6.00 -2.62
N GLY A 26 10.18 6.50 -3.85
CA GLY A 26 11.34 7.05 -4.58
C GLY A 26 11.90 8.30 -3.90
N LYS A 27 11.03 9.27 -3.57
CA LYS A 27 11.42 10.50 -2.86
C LYS A 27 12.04 10.23 -1.48
N ALA A 28 11.56 9.18 -0.82
CA ALA A 28 12.05 8.76 0.50
C ALA A 28 13.27 7.83 0.43
N GLU A 29 13.82 7.57 -0.75
CA GLU A 29 14.94 6.63 -0.98
C GLU A 29 14.69 5.21 -0.44
N GLN A 30 13.42 4.79 -0.43
CA GLN A 30 12.99 3.48 0.05
C GLN A 30 13.02 2.40 -1.04
N ILE A 31 13.27 2.78 -2.29
CA ILE A 31 13.44 1.83 -3.40
C ILE A 31 14.90 1.45 -3.50
N VAL A 32 15.26 0.30 -2.95
CA VAL A 32 16.64 -0.23 -2.96
C VAL A 32 16.79 -1.32 -4.01
N THR A 33 16.10 -2.46 -3.81
CA THR A 33 16.13 -3.59 -4.74
C THR A 33 14.93 -3.61 -5.70
N GLY A 34 13.97 -2.73 -5.53
CA GLY A 34 12.70 -2.72 -6.28
C GLY A 34 11.70 -3.83 -5.89
N LYS A 35 12.12 -4.84 -5.15
CA LYS A 35 11.27 -6.02 -4.81
C LYS A 35 9.95 -5.64 -4.14
N THR A 36 9.93 -4.63 -3.27
CA THR A 36 8.69 -4.17 -2.59
C THR A 36 7.82 -3.37 -3.55
N ARG A 37 8.38 -2.46 -4.33
CA ARG A 37 7.69 -1.70 -5.38
C ARG A 37 7.00 -2.64 -6.37
N ASP A 38 7.74 -3.62 -6.88
CA ASP A 38 7.27 -4.52 -7.93
C ASP A 38 6.24 -5.53 -7.42
N SER A 39 6.17 -5.72 -6.09
CA SER A 39 5.17 -6.58 -5.45
C SER A 39 3.78 -5.93 -5.31
N LEU A 40 3.66 -4.62 -5.56
CA LEU A 40 2.39 -3.91 -5.43
C LEU A 40 1.46 -4.25 -6.59
N VAL A 41 0.35 -4.91 -6.29
CA VAL A 41 -0.64 -5.36 -7.27
C VAL A 41 -2.01 -4.82 -6.89
N VAL A 42 -2.68 -4.21 -7.86
CA VAL A 42 -4.07 -3.74 -7.76
C VAL A 42 -5.00 -4.78 -8.37
N LYS A 43 -6.09 -5.07 -7.69
CA LYS A 43 -7.20 -5.88 -8.22
C LYS A 43 -8.52 -5.23 -7.86
N ALA A 44 -9.49 -5.27 -8.77
CA ALA A 44 -10.87 -4.89 -8.50
C ALA A 44 -11.79 -5.97 -9.10
N THR A 45 -12.77 -6.41 -8.31
CA THR A 45 -13.64 -7.54 -8.65
C THR A 45 -15.09 -7.15 -8.40
N GLU A 46 -15.96 -7.55 -9.32
CA GLU A 46 -17.41 -7.51 -9.13
C GLU A 46 -17.89 -8.68 -8.28
N GLN A 47 -18.90 -8.42 -7.46
CA GLN A 47 -19.64 -9.40 -6.69
C GLN A 47 -21.15 -9.15 -6.84
N ALA A 48 -21.99 -10.13 -6.48
CA ALA A 48 -23.43 -9.99 -6.58
C ALA A 48 -23.99 -8.78 -5.81
N SER A 49 -23.35 -8.43 -4.69
CA SER A 49 -23.75 -7.32 -3.80
C SER A 49 -22.99 -6.01 -4.03
N GLY A 50 -22.10 -5.93 -5.04
CA GLY A 50 -21.30 -4.74 -5.29
C GLY A 50 -19.98 -5.03 -5.95
N ALA A 51 -19.00 -4.16 -5.72
CA ALA A 51 -17.63 -4.35 -6.16
C ALA A 51 -16.65 -4.08 -5.02
N TYR A 52 -15.53 -4.75 -5.02
CA TYR A 52 -14.45 -4.45 -4.08
C TYR A 52 -13.10 -4.33 -4.79
N GLY A 53 -12.22 -3.51 -4.24
CA GLY A 53 -10.87 -3.33 -4.74
C GLY A 53 -9.83 -3.56 -3.66
N VAL A 54 -8.67 -4.06 -4.04
CA VAL A 54 -7.56 -4.32 -3.12
C VAL A 54 -6.22 -3.96 -3.75
N LEU A 55 -5.37 -3.31 -2.96
CA LEU A 55 -3.94 -3.15 -3.24
C LEU A 55 -3.18 -4.10 -2.31
N THR A 56 -2.46 -5.04 -2.90
CA THR A 56 -1.64 -6.01 -2.16
C THR A 56 -0.16 -5.79 -2.42
N GLY A 57 0.68 -6.23 -1.50
CA GLY A 57 2.11 -6.16 -1.62
C GLY A 57 2.80 -7.12 -0.64
N ARG A 58 4.13 -7.15 -0.67
CA ARG A 58 4.94 -7.92 0.29
C ARG A 58 4.74 -7.38 1.71
N GLN A 59 4.90 -8.26 2.70
CA GLN A 59 4.85 -7.88 4.12
C GLN A 59 5.81 -6.71 4.47
N ALA A 60 6.95 -6.62 3.80
CA ALA A 60 7.90 -5.53 3.95
C ALA A 60 7.32 -4.13 3.61
N PHE A 61 6.21 -4.06 2.87
CA PHE A 61 5.53 -2.81 2.56
C PHE A 61 5.06 -2.06 3.81
N ALA A 62 4.49 -2.77 4.78
CA ALA A 62 4.05 -2.15 6.04
C ALA A 62 5.22 -1.50 6.80
N ALA A 63 6.42 -2.07 6.71
CA ALA A 63 7.61 -1.56 7.38
C ALA A 63 8.19 -0.27 6.75
N LEU A 64 7.70 0.17 5.59
CA LEU A 64 8.15 1.41 4.95
C LEU A 64 7.85 2.66 5.81
N GLU A 65 6.76 2.66 6.54
CA GLU A 65 6.42 3.74 7.47
C GLU A 65 6.70 3.39 8.94
N THR A 66 6.40 2.15 9.34
CA THR A 66 6.53 1.75 10.75
C THR A 66 7.93 1.29 11.14
N GLY A 67 8.76 0.93 10.16
CA GLY A 67 9.98 0.19 10.40
C GLY A 67 9.72 -1.27 10.82
N SER A 68 10.79 -2.03 10.95
CA SER A 68 10.75 -3.41 11.40
C SER A 68 10.81 -3.50 12.93
N ARG A 69 9.80 -4.11 13.54
CA ARG A 69 9.78 -4.37 14.99
C ARG A 69 10.87 -5.38 15.38
N PRO A 70 11.30 -5.37 16.66
CA PRO A 70 12.07 -6.50 17.18
C PRO A 70 11.26 -7.79 17.06
N TRP A 71 11.95 -8.89 16.88
CA TRP A 71 11.28 -10.19 16.84
C TRP A 71 10.73 -10.55 18.23
N SER A 72 9.53 -11.06 18.29
CA SER A 72 8.89 -11.45 19.57
C SER A 72 9.64 -12.60 20.27
N ARG A 73 10.31 -13.45 19.51
CA ARG A 73 11.16 -14.55 19.99
C ARG A 73 12.48 -14.52 19.24
N PRO A 74 13.43 -13.67 19.67
CA PRO A 74 14.71 -13.54 19.02
C PRO A 74 15.52 -14.84 19.17
N PRO A 75 16.08 -15.37 18.08
CA PRO A 75 16.93 -16.54 18.12
C PRO A 75 18.27 -16.24 18.79
N LYS A 76 18.90 -17.25 19.38
CA LYS A 76 20.25 -17.11 19.97
C LYS A 76 21.32 -16.69 18.96
N ARG A 77 21.15 -17.07 17.70
CA ARG A 77 22.03 -16.71 16.57
C ARG A 77 21.21 -16.11 15.45
N VAL A 78 21.75 -15.13 14.78
CA VAL A 78 21.13 -14.53 13.58
C VAL A 78 20.97 -15.61 12.51
N PRO A 79 19.75 -15.84 11.98
CA PRO A 79 19.56 -16.77 10.88
C PRO A 79 20.28 -16.30 9.62
N LYS A 80 20.94 -17.24 8.93
CA LYS A 80 21.71 -16.93 7.72
C LYS A 80 20.87 -16.20 6.65
N PHE A 81 19.64 -16.69 6.38
CA PHE A 81 18.76 -16.10 5.38
C PHE A 81 18.47 -14.62 5.66
N PHE A 82 18.36 -14.26 6.95
CA PHE A 82 18.09 -12.87 7.31
C PHE A 82 19.34 -12.00 7.21
N ALA A 83 20.50 -12.52 7.60
CA ALA A 83 21.78 -11.85 7.40
C ALA A 83 22.07 -11.62 5.91
N ASP A 84 21.80 -12.60 5.06
CA ASP A 84 21.97 -12.49 3.61
C ASP A 84 21.05 -11.43 3.02
N LEU A 85 19.77 -11.37 3.45
CA LEU A 85 18.82 -10.31 3.04
C LEU A 85 19.32 -8.91 3.43
N ILE A 86 19.87 -8.78 4.61
CA ILE A 86 20.47 -7.50 5.07
C ILE A 86 21.74 -7.18 4.27
N GLY A 87 22.54 -8.20 3.92
CA GLY A 87 23.71 -8.06 3.07
C GLY A 87 23.37 -7.50 1.68
N GLU A 88 22.35 -8.06 1.01
CA GLU A 88 21.83 -7.55 -0.26
C GLU A 88 21.43 -6.07 -0.15
N TRP A 89 20.77 -5.71 0.94
CA TRP A 89 20.36 -4.33 1.18
C TRP A 89 21.56 -3.38 1.42
N ILE A 90 22.55 -3.81 2.20
CA ILE A 90 23.78 -3.06 2.46
C ILE A 90 24.55 -2.80 1.16
N GLU A 91 24.71 -3.83 0.34
CA GLU A 91 25.37 -3.77 -0.96
C GLU A 91 24.63 -2.83 -1.92
N ALA A 92 23.32 -2.99 -2.05
CA ALA A 92 22.49 -2.15 -2.91
C ALA A 92 22.47 -0.67 -2.49
N LYS A 93 22.71 -0.37 -1.22
CA LYS A 93 22.86 1.00 -0.67
C LYS A 93 24.29 1.51 -0.73
N GLY A 94 25.29 0.69 -1.10
CA GLY A 94 26.69 1.05 -1.08
C GLY A 94 27.23 1.37 0.32
N LEU A 95 26.69 0.70 1.35
CA LEU A 95 27.07 0.93 2.74
C LEU A 95 28.22 0.00 3.16
N ASP A 96 29.15 0.51 3.95
CA ASP A 96 30.20 -0.31 4.60
C ASP A 96 29.76 -0.70 6.01
N LEU A 97 28.90 -1.72 6.09
CA LEU A 97 28.32 -2.23 7.35
C LEU A 97 28.44 -3.75 7.41
N ASN A 98 28.63 -4.28 8.63
CA ASN A 98 28.59 -5.73 8.85
C ASN A 98 27.12 -6.22 8.89
N GLN A 99 26.75 -7.06 7.92
CA GLN A 99 25.39 -7.58 7.78
C GLN A 99 24.89 -8.34 9.02
N TRP A 100 25.76 -9.07 9.71
CA TRP A 100 25.42 -9.85 10.92
C TRP A 100 25.12 -8.91 12.11
N ALA A 101 25.92 -7.86 12.28
CA ALA A 101 25.71 -6.87 13.34
C ALA A 101 24.41 -6.07 13.12
N VAL A 102 24.13 -5.67 11.89
CA VAL A 102 22.88 -4.98 11.51
C VAL A 102 21.68 -5.92 11.73
N ALA A 103 21.74 -7.15 11.22
CA ALA A 103 20.69 -8.14 11.39
C ALA A 103 20.42 -8.44 12.87
N HIS A 104 21.46 -8.62 13.68
CA HIS A 104 21.32 -8.80 15.14
C HIS A 104 20.59 -7.61 15.79
N THR A 105 20.98 -6.40 15.43
CA THR A 105 20.35 -5.18 15.97
C THR A 105 18.86 -5.11 15.60
N ILE A 106 18.50 -5.43 14.35
CA ILE A 106 17.10 -5.41 13.90
C ILE A 106 16.28 -6.47 14.64
N ILE A 107 16.82 -7.68 14.79
CA ILE A 107 16.15 -8.77 15.51
C ILE A 107 15.84 -8.39 16.96
N HIS A 108 16.79 -7.78 17.66
CA HIS A 108 16.68 -7.52 19.10
C HIS A 108 16.10 -6.16 19.44
N LYS A 109 16.32 -5.14 18.62
CA LYS A 109 15.95 -3.74 18.91
C LYS A 109 14.99 -3.13 17.90
N GLY A 110 14.76 -3.80 16.78
CA GLY A 110 14.06 -3.23 15.64
C GLY A 110 14.95 -2.35 14.75
N SER A 111 14.44 -1.97 13.61
CA SER A 111 15.12 -1.06 12.69
C SER A 111 15.29 0.35 13.27
N LYS A 112 16.18 1.15 12.70
CA LYS A 112 16.33 2.56 13.09
C LYS A 112 15.00 3.31 12.97
N LEU A 113 14.29 3.14 11.85
CA LEU A 113 13.00 3.78 11.61
C LEU A 113 11.97 3.43 12.69
N TYR A 114 11.88 2.17 13.08
CA TYR A 114 11.00 1.74 14.18
C TYR A 114 11.35 2.43 15.50
N ARG A 115 12.65 2.49 15.85
CA ARG A 115 13.13 3.09 17.11
C ARG A 115 12.97 4.61 17.18
N THR A 116 12.86 5.27 16.02
CA THR A 116 12.64 6.73 15.93
C THR A 116 11.18 7.12 15.79
N GLY A 117 10.24 6.16 15.93
CA GLY A 117 8.80 6.41 15.90
C GLY A 117 8.15 6.30 14.53
N GLY A 118 8.89 5.82 13.53
CA GLY A 118 8.34 5.66 12.17
C GLY A 118 8.30 6.96 11.37
N ARG A 119 7.56 6.92 10.28
CA ARG A 119 7.21 8.04 9.38
C ARG A 119 5.79 7.84 8.88
N ALA A 120 5.19 8.84 8.24
CA ALA A 120 3.81 8.78 7.76
C ALA A 120 3.63 9.52 6.43
N ASP A 121 4.59 9.40 5.52
CA ASP A 121 4.63 10.16 4.27
C ASP A 121 4.78 9.27 3.02
N ILE A 122 4.69 7.94 3.17
CA ILE A 122 4.77 7.00 2.05
C ILE A 122 3.36 6.63 1.54
N TYR A 123 2.55 6.03 2.40
CA TYR A 123 1.22 5.52 2.01
C TYR A 123 0.06 6.08 2.87
N THR A 124 0.30 6.47 4.10
CA THR A 124 -0.78 6.93 5.00
C THR A 124 -1.59 8.10 4.42
N PRO A 125 -0.99 9.23 3.96
CA PRO A 125 -1.76 10.33 3.40
C PRO A 125 -2.42 9.97 2.08
N GLU A 126 -1.78 9.13 1.27
CA GLU A 126 -2.30 8.70 -0.02
C GLU A 126 -3.52 7.81 0.10
N ILE A 127 -3.55 6.95 1.13
CA ILE A 127 -4.72 6.12 1.44
C ILE A 127 -5.90 7.02 1.84
N ALA A 128 -5.68 7.99 2.73
CA ALA A 128 -6.73 8.92 3.17
C ALA A 128 -7.33 9.69 1.98
N GLN A 129 -6.50 10.25 1.13
CA GLN A 129 -6.94 10.96 -0.08
C GLN A 129 -7.70 10.04 -1.05
N THR A 130 -7.20 8.81 -1.25
CA THR A 130 -7.88 7.83 -2.12
C THR A 130 -9.25 7.47 -1.58
N MET A 131 -9.42 7.29 -0.27
CA MET A 131 -10.72 7.00 0.34
C MET A 131 -11.70 8.15 0.16
N GLU A 132 -11.26 9.39 0.29
CA GLU A 132 -12.07 10.58 0.03
C GLU A 132 -12.50 10.65 -1.45
N ASN A 133 -11.56 10.49 -2.38
CA ASN A 133 -11.84 10.49 -3.81
C ASN A 133 -12.84 9.38 -4.21
N LEU A 134 -12.64 8.17 -3.69
CA LEU A 134 -13.57 7.04 -3.91
C LEU A 134 -14.96 7.37 -3.41
N GLY A 135 -15.09 7.91 -2.19
CA GLY A 135 -16.35 8.31 -1.61
C GLY A 135 -17.09 9.31 -2.49
N ASN A 136 -16.42 10.37 -2.91
CA ASN A 136 -16.99 11.41 -3.77
C ASN A 136 -17.42 10.88 -5.13
N ARG A 137 -16.57 10.11 -5.83
CA ARG A 137 -16.89 9.56 -7.15
C ARG A 137 -18.05 8.54 -7.10
N ILE A 138 -18.10 7.71 -6.07
CA ILE A 138 -19.18 6.75 -5.89
C ILE A 138 -20.50 7.46 -5.58
N LEU A 139 -20.50 8.44 -4.69
CA LEU A 139 -21.68 9.24 -4.37
C LEU A 139 -22.22 10.02 -5.58
N GLU A 140 -21.33 10.63 -6.36
CA GLU A 140 -21.69 11.31 -7.59
C GLU A 140 -22.37 10.35 -8.56
N ARG A 141 -21.82 9.16 -8.76
CA ARG A 141 -22.41 8.15 -9.65
C ARG A 141 -23.79 7.68 -9.20
N TYR A 142 -23.96 7.45 -7.89
CA TYR A 142 -25.27 7.07 -7.36
C TYR A 142 -26.30 8.20 -7.46
N SER A 143 -25.91 9.45 -7.24
CA SER A 143 -26.84 10.61 -7.36
C SER A 143 -27.33 10.79 -8.79
N VAL A 144 -26.48 10.61 -9.81
CA VAL A 144 -26.88 10.65 -11.22
C VAL A 144 -27.91 9.55 -11.51
N LEU A 145 -27.66 8.29 -11.07
CA LEU A 145 -28.57 7.19 -11.29
C LEU A 145 -29.94 7.38 -10.62
N ILE A 146 -29.97 7.97 -9.42
CA ILE A 146 -31.22 8.28 -8.70
C ILE A 146 -31.98 9.35 -9.46
N THR A 147 -31.30 10.42 -9.90
CA THR A 147 -31.90 11.53 -10.65
C THR A 147 -32.49 11.03 -11.96
N ASP A 148 -31.77 10.23 -12.72
CA ASP A 148 -32.25 9.64 -13.98
C ASP A 148 -33.52 8.78 -13.77
N ARG A 149 -33.54 7.96 -12.72
CA ARG A 149 -34.72 7.14 -12.38
C ARG A 149 -35.91 7.99 -11.95
N LEU A 150 -35.69 9.05 -11.19
CA LEU A 150 -36.76 9.95 -10.78
C LEU A 150 -37.37 10.70 -12.00
N ASN A 151 -36.52 11.20 -12.90
CA ASN A 151 -36.94 11.88 -14.11
C ASN A 151 -37.71 10.95 -15.05
N PHE A 152 -37.28 9.70 -15.21
CA PHE A 152 -37.97 8.70 -16.01
C PHE A 152 -39.39 8.43 -15.47
N ASN A 153 -39.53 8.27 -14.15
CA ASN A 153 -40.83 8.05 -13.53
C ASN A 153 -41.77 9.27 -13.63
N THR A 154 -41.26 10.45 -13.77
CA THR A 154 -42.05 11.68 -13.92
C THR A 154 -42.60 11.84 -15.35
N THR A 155 -41.84 11.34 -16.35
CA THR A 155 -42.22 11.44 -17.77
C THR A 155 -43.33 10.43 -18.19
N ILE A 156 -43.57 9.37 -17.40
CA ILE A 156 -44.58 8.34 -17.71
C ILE A 156 -46.01 8.72 -17.21
N LYS A 157 -46.18 9.83 -16.55
CA LYS A 157 -47.47 10.32 -16.01
C LYS A 157 -48.16 11.35 -16.86
N VAL A 158 -48.20 11.15 -18.19
CA VAL A 158 -49.07 11.91 -19.09
C VAL A 158 -49.95 10.97 -19.90
#